data_5b0bdf6cca4b64bbd67c3d8d738906b2
#
_entry.id   5b0bdf6cca4b64bbd67c3d8d738906b2
#
_cell.length_a   1.000
_cell.length_b   1.000
_cell.length_c   1.000
_cell.angle_alpha   90.00
_cell.angle_beta   90.00
_cell.angle_gamma   90.00
#
_symmetry.space_group_name_H-M   'P 1'
#
loop_
_entity.id
_entity.type
_entity.pdbx_description
1 polymer ?
#
loop_
_entity_poly.entity_id
_entity_poly.type
_entity_poly.pdbx_seq_one_letter_code
_entity_poly.pdbx_strand_id
1 'polypeptide(L)'
;VKIISVGSHDTASAVYAVPFRKGKVSAFLSSGTWSLLGIVMDEPLLTEDARVAGFTNEGGVGGNICFLQNITGLWILQCLVRQWTAKGLQADYDFLIAEAEKVTDVPCIDVDAPDFRHPDDMEAAIVSYCRSRGLTVPVTQGEYVRCVLQSLAVRYREGLAGLNALLPRPVECLHIIGGGGRNRLLNRLTEEALG
;
A
#
# COMPACT_ATOMS: atom_id res chain seq x y z
N VAL A 1 37.87 -0.85 -11.01
CA VAL A 1 36.48 -0.62 -10.55
C VAL A 1 35.72 -1.93 -10.72
N LYS A 2 35.12 -2.45 -9.66
CA LYS A 2 34.22 -3.61 -9.75
C LYS A 2 32.82 -3.11 -10.15
N ILE A 3 32.24 -3.70 -11.18
CA ILE A 3 30.85 -3.53 -11.54
C ILE A 3 30.09 -4.72 -10.97
N ILE A 4 29.06 -4.45 -10.18
CA ILE A 4 28.22 -5.47 -9.54
C ILE A 4 26.82 -5.33 -10.13
N SER A 5 26.31 -6.42 -10.70
CA SER A 5 24.90 -6.49 -11.11
C SER A 5 24.03 -6.67 -9.87
N VAL A 6 23.03 -5.82 -9.73
CA VAL A 6 21.99 -5.91 -8.70
C VAL A 6 20.68 -6.36 -9.35
N GLY A 7 19.63 -6.51 -8.56
CA GLY A 7 18.28 -6.74 -9.13
C GLY A 7 17.96 -5.63 -10.13
N SER A 8 17.39 -5.99 -11.28
CA SER A 8 17.09 -5.07 -12.38
C SER A 8 16.03 -4.02 -12.03
N HIS A 9 15.33 -4.21 -10.92
CA HIS A 9 14.27 -3.37 -10.39
C HIS A 9 14.55 -3.06 -8.91
N ASP A 10 14.24 -1.83 -8.46
CA ASP A 10 14.45 -1.41 -7.07
C ASP A 10 13.65 -2.28 -6.08
N THR A 11 12.41 -2.63 -6.42
CA THR A 11 11.58 -3.55 -5.62
C THR A 11 12.22 -4.93 -5.52
N ALA A 12 12.75 -5.50 -6.61
CA ALA A 12 13.41 -6.80 -6.58
C ALA A 12 14.63 -6.78 -5.64
N SER A 13 15.39 -5.69 -5.65
CA SER A 13 16.54 -5.50 -4.75
C SER A 13 16.10 -5.34 -3.28
N ALA A 14 15.01 -4.60 -3.03
CA ALA A 14 14.46 -4.41 -1.69
C ALA A 14 13.89 -5.72 -1.12
N VAL A 15 13.16 -6.48 -1.95
CA VAL A 15 12.58 -7.78 -1.57
C VAL A 15 13.67 -8.81 -1.29
N TYR A 16 14.78 -8.80 -2.04
CA TYR A 16 15.91 -9.68 -1.78
C TYR A 16 16.56 -9.45 -0.39
N ALA A 17 16.49 -8.24 0.13
CA ALA A 17 17.00 -7.90 1.45
C ALA A 17 16.05 -8.26 2.61
N VAL A 18 14.82 -8.74 2.32
CA VAL A 18 13.85 -9.11 3.36
C VAL A 18 14.31 -10.38 4.06
N PRO A 19 14.40 -10.38 5.41
CA PRO A 19 14.76 -11.57 6.18
C PRO A 19 13.58 -12.52 6.31
N PHE A 20 13.18 -13.15 5.21
CA PHE A 20 12.06 -14.09 5.20
C PHE A 20 12.27 -15.23 6.21
N ARG A 21 11.21 -15.58 6.93
CA ARG A 21 11.25 -16.66 7.94
C ARG A 21 11.28 -18.03 7.25
N LYS A 22 12.32 -18.81 7.52
CA LYS A 22 12.44 -20.18 7.00
C LYS A 22 11.26 -21.04 7.43
N GLY A 23 10.70 -21.80 6.48
CA GLY A 23 9.59 -22.74 6.71
C GLY A 23 8.20 -22.09 6.83
N LYS A 24 8.11 -20.76 6.74
CA LYS A 24 6.84 -20.03 6.72
C LYS A 24 6.55 -19.46 5.35
N VAL A 25 5.28 -19.48 4.95
CA VAL A 25 4.82 -18.73 3.78
C VAL A 25 4.83 -17.25 4.14
N SER A 26 5.74 -16.51 3.53
CA SER A 26 5.96 -15.11 3.86
C SER A 26 5.66 -14.23 2.65
N ALA A 27 4.87 -13.18 2.87
CA ALA A 27 4.62 -12.12 1.90
C ALA A 27 5.45 -10.86 2.23
N PHE A 28 5.61 -10.01 1.22
CA PHE A 28 6.14 -8.66 1.40
C PHE A 28 5.09 -7.62 1.01
N LEU A 29 5.15 -6.48 1.68
CA LEU A 29 4.45 -5.25 1.33
C LEU A 29 5.50 -4.14 1.21
N SER A 30 5.88 -3.81 -0.02
CA SER A 30 6.74 -2.65 -0.28
C SER A 30 5.86 -1.40 -0.28
N SER A 31 5.80 -0.71 0.86
CA SER A 31 4.95 0.46 1.07
C SER A 31 5.71 1.74 0.76
N GLY A 32 5.28 2.43 -0.27
CA GLY A 32 5.82 3.69 -0.76
C GLY A 32 4.75 4.55 -1.40
N THR A 33 5.11 5.36 -2.40
CA THR A 33 4.16 6.10 -3.25
C THR A 33 3.16 5.14 -3.87
N TRP A 34 3.65 4.03 -4.42
CA TRP A 34 2.92 2.82 -4.76
C TRP A 34 3.18 1.77 -3.68
N SER A 35 2.25 0.85 -3.50
CA SER A 35 2.42 -0.31 -2.66
C SER A 35 2.42 -1.57 -3.50
N LEU A 36 3.40 -2.45 -3.28
CA LEU A 36 3.53 -3.72 -3.97
C LEU A 36 3.37 -4.84 -2.94
N LEU A 37 2.30 -5.59 -3.05
CA LEU A 37 1.99 -6.73 -2.17
C LEU A 37 2.23 -8.03 -2.92
N GLY A 38 3.06 -8.92 -2.40
CA GLY A 38 3.35 -10.17 -3.09
C GLY A 38 4.21 -11.15 -2.31
N ILE A 39 4.62 -12.19 -3.01
CA ILE A 39 5.53 -13.24 -2.52
C ILE A 39 6.66 -13.48 -3.54
N VAL A 40 7.71 -14.15 -3.08
CA VAL A 40 8.79 -14.66 -3.93
C VAL A 40 8.52 -16.13 -4.23
N MET A 41 8.58 -16.50 -5.51
CA MET A 41 8.34 -17.84 -6.03
C MET A 41 9.52 -18.30 -6.91
N ASP A 42 9.69 -19.61 -7.04
CA ASP A 42 10.69 -20.17 -7.95
C ASP A 42 10.21 -20.14 -9.41
N GLU A 43 8.89 -20.26 -9.63
CA GLU A 43 8.27 -20.32 -10.95
C GLU A 43 7.10 -19.31 -11.04
N PRO A 44 6.80 -18.78 -12.24
CA PRO A 44 5.70 -17.85 -12.42
C PRO A 44 4.33 -18.53 -12.29
N LEU A 45 3.36 -17.84 -11.68
CA LEU A 45 1.97 -18.27 -11.62
C LEU A 45 1.18 -17.64 -12.79
N LEU A 46 0.88 -18.45 -13.82
CA LEU A 46 0.26 -18.01 -15.07
C LEU A 46 -1.19 -18.52 -15.19
N THR A 47 -1.99 -18.36 -14.15
CA THR A 47 -3.40 -18.75 -14.12
C THR A 47 -4.31 -17.57 -14.48
N GLU A 48 -5.49 -17.87 -15.02
CA GLU A 48 -6.51 -16.85 -15.27
C GLU A 48 -6.98 -16.19 -13.98
N ASP A 49 -7.09 -16.96 -12.90
CA ASP A 49 -7.46 -16.43 -11.59
C ASP A 49 -6.44 -15.39 -11.08
N ALA A 50 -5.14 -15.63 -11.28
CA ALA A 50 -4.09 -14.66 -10.93
C ALA A 50 -4.23 -13.37 -11.76
N ARG A 51 -4.51 -13.50 -13.07
CA ARG A 51 -4.71 -12.36 -13.96
C ARG A 51 -5.95 -11.55 -13.56
N VAL A 52 -7.07 -12.21 -13.29
CA VAL A 52 -8.33 -11.56 -12.88
C VAL A 52 -8.18 -10.88 -11.51
N ALA A 53 -7.43 -11.49 -10.59
CA ALA A 53 -7.10 -10.89 -9.30
C ALA A 53 -6.09 -9.73 -9.40
N GLY A 54 -5.55 -9.43 -10.58
CA GLY A 54 -4.64 -8.30 -10.81
C GLY A 54 -3.21 -8.55 -10.33
N PHE A 55 -2.79 -9.81 -10.21
CA PHE A 55 -1.41 -10.17 -9.89
C PHE A 55 -0.57 -10.31 -11.16
N THR A 56 0.69 -9.92 -11.05
CA THR A 56 1.71 -9.99 -12.10
C THR A 56 2.93 -10.77 -11.64
N ASN A 57 3.72 -11.25 -12.61
CA ASN A 57 5.00 -11.91 -12.37
C ASN A 57 6.11 -10.97 -12.82
N GLU A 58 6.99 -10.58 -11.90
CA GLU A 58 8.15 -9.75 -12.17
C GLU A 58 9.44 -10.52 -11.86
N GLY A 59 10.51 -10.24 -12.61
CA GLY A 59 11.81 -10.86 -12.36
C GLY A 59 12.39 -10.42 -11.01
N GLY A 60 12.69 -11.39 -10.16
CA GLY A 60 13.38 -11.21 -8.89
C GLY A 60 14.90 -11.38 -9.02
N VAL A 61 15.59 -11.45 -7.89
CA VAL A 61 17.04 -11.69 -7.83
C VAL A 61 17.31 -13.20 -7.84
N GLY A 62 18.34 -13.62 -8.59
CA GLY A 62 18.77 -15.04 -8.62
C GLY A 62 17.87 -15.97 -9.42
N GLY A 63 17.04 -15.43 -10.33
CA GLY A 63 16.11 -16.20 -11.16
C GLY A 63 14.74 -16.41 -10.52
N ASN A 64 14.51 -15.94 -9.32
CA ASN A 64 13.21 -16.00 -8.67
C ASN A 64 12.20 -15.04 -9.33
N ILE A 65 10.94 -15.27 -9.07
CA ILE A 65 9.81 -14.44 -9.50
C ILE A 65 9.22 -13.71 -8.29
N CYS A 66 9.04 -12.40 -8.40
CA CYS A 66 8.18 -11.64 -7.52
C CYS A 66 6.76 -11.68 -8.08
N PHE A 67 5.90 -12.51 -7.52
CA PHE A 67 4.48 -12.55 -7.83
C PHE A 67 3.76 -11.54 -6.96
N LEU A 68 3.24 -10.46 -7.57
CA LEU A 68 2.78 -9.29 -6.82
C LEU A 68 1.59 -8.60 -7.47
N GLN A 69 0.93 -7.77 -6.66
CA GLN A 69 -0.12 -6.84 -7.07
C GLN A 69 0.32 -5.41 -6.78
N ASN A 70 0.08 -4.51 -7.75
CA ASN A 70 0.22 -3.07 -7.54
C ASN A 70 -1.04 -2.51 -6.87
N ILE A 71 -0.85 -1.72 -5.84
CA ILE A 71 -1.88 -1.02 -5.08
C ILE A 71 -1.49 0.45 -5.02
N THR A 72 -2.44 1.35 -5.12
CA THR A 72 -2.19 2.76 -4.81
C THR A 72 -1.69 2.86 -3.37
N GLY A 73 -0.50 3.41 -3.19
CA GLY A 73 0.13 3.53 -1.88
C GLY A 73 -0.12 4.90 -1.24
N LEU A 74 0.95 5.51 -0.74
CA LEU A 74 0.88 6.82 -0.08
C LEU A 74 0.73 8.00 -1.07
N TRP A 75 0.48 7.75 -2.35
CA TRP A 75 0.28 8.76 -3.38
C TRP A 75 -0.79 9.79 -3.00
N ILE A 76 -1.96 9.32 -2.55
CA ILE A 76 -3.07 10.20 -2.14
C ILE A 76 -2.62 11.12 -1.01
N LEU A 77 -1.99 10.57 0.03
CA LEU A 77 -1.46 11.35 1.15
C LEU A 77 -0.39 12.36 0.70
N GLN A 78 0.51 11.95 -0.20
CA GLN A 78 1.54 12.84 -0.73
C GLN A 78 0.94 14.01 -1.54
N CYS A 79 -0.15 13.78 -2.27
CA CYS A 79 -0.89 14.84 -2.95
C CYS A 79 -1.49 15.83 -1.95
N LEU A 80 -2.16 15.33 -0.92
CA LEU A 80 -2.72 16.17 0.15
C LEU A 80 -1.65 17.02 0.83
N VAL A 81 -0.52 16.41 1.22
CA VAL A 81 0.62 17.11 1.83
C VAL A 81 1.14 18.23 0.94
N ARG A 82 1.34 17.96 -0.36
CA ARG A 82 1.78 18.99 -1.31
C ARG A 82 0.78 20.15 -1.42
N GLN A 83 -0.51 19.86 -1.49
CA GLN A 83 -1.55 20.88 -1.57
C GLN A 83 -1.64 21.71 -0.30
N TRP A 84 -1.59 21.10 0.88
CA TRP A 84 -1.59 21.82 2.14
C TRP A 84 -0.35 22.69 2.34
N THR A 85 0.82 22.18 1.97
CA THR A 85 2.07 22.95 1.98
C THR A 85 1.97 24.17 1.05
N ALA A 86 1.43 24.00 -0.16
CA ALA A 86 1.23 25.11 -1.10
C ALA A 86 0.21 26.16 -0.60
N LYS A 87 -0.77 25.73 0.21
CA LYS A 87 -1.73 26.62 0.88
C LYS A 87 -1.14 27.28 2.17
N GLY A 88 0.12 26.99 2.52
CA GLY A 88 0.77 27.51 3.74
C GLY A 88 0.27 26.88 5.05
N LEU A 89 -0.41 25.73 4.97
CA LEU A 89 -0.87 24.99 6.13
C LEU A 89 0.27 24.14 6.71
N GLN A 90 0.20 23.84 8.00
CA GLN A 90 1.09 22.85 8.61
C GLN A 90 0.79 21.48 8.02
N ALA A 91 1.80 20.84 7.43
CA ALA A 91 1.64 19.59 6.69
C ALA A 91 2.86 18.65 6.85
N ASP A 92 3.63 18.81 7.93
CA ASP A 92 4.66 17.84 8.28
C ASP A 92 4.03 16.50 8.73
N TYR A 93 4.72 15.40 8.41
CA TYR A 93 4.16 14.07 8.65
C TYR A 93 3.89 13.79 10.13
N ASP A 94 4.73 14.26 11.05
CA ASP A 94 4.57 13.99 12.48
C ASP A 94 3.30 14.67 13.00
N PHE A 95 3.06 15.94 12.61
CA PHE A 95 1.82 16.66 12.93
C PHE A 95 0.60 15.94 12.34
N LEU A 96 0.63 15.60 11.05
CA LEU A 96 -0.50 14.98 10.36
C LEU A 96 -0.86 13.60 10.95
N ILE A 97 0.13 12.79 11.30
CA ILE A 97 -0.10 11.50 11.94
C ILE A 97 -0.68 11.68 13.34
N ALA A 98 -0.16 12.65 14.12
CA ALA A 98 -0.70 12.96 15.45
C ALA A 98 -2.17 13.43 15.39
N GLU A 99 -2.54 14.24 14.39
CA GLU A 99 -3.94 14.62 14.17
C GLU A 99 -4.82 13.42 13.74
N ALA A 100 -4.31 12.56 12.87
CA ALA A 100 -5.02 11.37 12.42
C ALA A 100 -5.22 10.32 13.53
N GLU A 101 -4.33 10.26 14.53
CA GLU A 101 -4.47 9.37 15.68
C GLU A 101 -5.61 9.76 16.63
N LYS A 102 -6.03 11.02 16.61
CA LYS A 102 -7.15 11.52 17.42
C LYS A 102 -8.52 11.16 16.84
N VAL A 103 -8.55 10.71 15.60
CA VAL A 103 -9.77 10.44 14.84
C VAL A 103 -9.96 8.94 14.66
N THR A 104 -11.18 8.46 14.86
CA THR A 104 -11.52 7.02 14.70
C THR A 104 -12.64 6.78 13.70
N ASP A 105 -13.56 7.72 13.57
CA ASP A 105 -14.74 7.58 12.69
C ASP A 105 -14.52 8.37 11.38
N VAL A 106 -14.07 7.66 10.36
CA VAL A 106 -13.83 8.20 9.01
C VAL A 106 -14.34 7.25 7.96
N PRO A 107 -14.69 7.75 6.76
CA PRO A 107 -15.08 6.89 5.65
C PRO A 107 -13.92 6.01 5.19
N CYS A 108 -14.26 4.85 4.62
CA CYS A 108 -13.32 4.03 3.87
C CYS A 108 -13.56 4.28 2.38
N ILE A 109 -12.51 4.65 1.65
CA ILE A 109 -12.53 4.92 0.21
C ILE A 109 -11.78 3.81 -0.54
N ASP A 110 -12.16 3.55 -1.79
CA ASP A 110 -11.36 2.71 -2.68
C ASP A 110 -10.15 3.52 -3.18
N VAL A 111 -8.99 3.26 -2.61
CA VAL A 111 -7.75 3.98 -2.95
C VAL A 111 -7.29 3.76 -4.40
N ASP A 112 -7.74 2.69 -5.05
CA ASP A 112 -7.42 2.39 -6.45
C ASP A 112 -8.44 3.00 -7.44
N ALA A 113 -9.46 3.71 -6.94
CA ALA A 113 -10.46 4.35 -7.77
C ALA A 113 -9.83 5.33 -8.78
N PRO A 114 -10.34 5.38 -10.02
CA PRO A 114 -9.86 6.31 -11.05
C PRO A 114 -9.85 7.77 -10.61
N ASP A 115 -10.76 8.15 -9.69
CA ASP A 115 -10.90 9.49 -9.12
C ASP A 115 -9.59 10.01 -8.50
N PHE A 116 -8.71 9.12 -8.01
CA PHE A 116 -7.49 9.48 -7.28
C PHE A 116 -6.20 9.37 -8.09
N ARG A 117 -6.27 9.01 -9.36
CA ARG A 117 -5.06 8.78 -10.17
C ARG A 117 -4.29 10.08 -10.44
N HIS A 118 -4.99 11.11 -10.94
CA HIS A 118 -4.38 12.38 -11.34
C HIS A 118 -5.35 13.57 -11.15
N PRO A 119 -5.94 13.77 -9.96
CA PRO A 119 -6.80 14.93 -9.74
C PRO A 119 -5.96 16.20 -9.58
N ASP A 120 -6.46 17.31 -10.08
CA ASP A 120 -5.87 18.65 -9.85
C ASP A 120 -5.95 19.05 -8.38
N ASP A 121 -7.02 18.64 -7.69
CA ASP A 121 -7.25 18.83 -6.26
C ASP A 121 -7.69 17.51 -5.59
N MET A 122 -6.81 16.95 -4.78
CA MET A 122 -7.05 15.68 -4.10
C MET A 122 -8.09 15.79 -2.98
N GLU A 123 -8.16 16.92 -2.25
CA GLU A 123 -9.22 17.15 -1.26
C GLU A 123 -10.58 17.13 -1.96
N ALA A 124 -10.73 17.89 -3.05
CA ALA A 124 -11.97 17.94 -3.84
C ALA A 124 -12.34 16.57 -4.43
N ALA A 125 -11.36 15.77 -4.87
CA ALA A 125 -11.58 14.43 -5.38
C ALA A 125 -12.13 13.49 -4.27
N ILE A 126 -11.56 13.53 -3.07
CA ILE A 126 -12.05 12.73 -1.92
C ILE A 126 -13.47 13.17 -1.53
N VAL A 127 -13.74 14.48 -1.47
CA VAL A 127 -15.08 15.02 -1.17
C VAL A 127 -16.10 14.54 -2.19
N SER A 128 -15.78 14.64 -3.49
CA SER A 128 -16.64 14.20 -4.59
C SER A 128 -16.91 12.70 -4.52
N TYR A 129 -15.86 11.91 -4.30
CA TYR A 129 -15.94 10.46 -4.13
C TYR A 129 -16.88 10.07 -2.98
N CYS A 130 -16.69 10.68 -1.80
CA CYS A 130 -17.52 10.40 -0.63
C CYS A 130 -18.99 10.79 -0.86
N ARG A 131 -19.24 11.99 -1.41
CA ARG A 131 -20.60 12.47 -1.69
C ARG A 131 -21.33 11.57 -2.68
N SER A 132 -20.68 11.17 -3.76
CA SER A 132 -21.30 10.32 -4.80
C SER A 132 -21.69 8.94 -4.28
N ARG A 133 -21.12 8.50 -3.17
CA ARG A 133 -21.36 7.19 -2.54
C ARG A 133 -22.11 7.27 -1.21
N GLY A 134 -22.57 8.45 -0.81
CA GLY A 134 -23.27 8.66 0.47
C GLY A 134 -22.40 8.42 1.70
N LEU A 135 -21.07 8.56 1.56
CA LEU A 135 -20.13 8.43 2.67
C LEU A 135 -19.98 9.75 3.41
N THR A 136 -19.62 9.68 4.69
CA THR A 136 -19.20 10.86 5.46
C THR A 136 -18.00 11.51 4.77
N VAL A 137 -17.99 12.86 4.75
CA VAL A 137 -16.91 13.63 4.11
C VAL A 137 -15.90 14.04 5.17
N PRO A 138 -14.61 13.74 5.01
CA PRO A 138 -13.56 14.28 5.89
C PRO A 138 -13.55 15.81 5.85
N VAL A 139 -13.31 16.46 6.99
CA VAL A 139 -13.31 17.92 7.14
C VAL A 139 -11.95 18.45 7.57
N THR A 140 -11.30 17.78 8.52
CA THR A 140 -9.99 18.16 9.05
C THR A 140 -8.85 17.41 8.37
N GLN A 141 -7.63 17.97 8.40
CA GLN A 141 -6.45 17.26 7.88
C GLN A 141 -6.28 15.89 8.55
N GLY A 142 -6.54 15.79 9.86
CA GLY A 142 -6.49 14.51 10.57
C GLY A 142 -7.48 13.48 10.03
N GLU A 143 -8.72 13.90 9.70
CA GLU A 143 -9.74 13.02 9.11
C GLU A 143 -9.36 12.56 7.71
N TYR A 144 -8.83 13.45 6.85
CA TYR A 144 -8.34 13.06 5.53
C TYR A 144 -7.21 12.04 5.64
N VAL A 145 -6.21 12.31 6.50
CA VAL A 145 -5.08 11.39 6.68
C VAL A 145 -5.55 10.05 7.24
N ARG A 146 -6.40 10.05 8.26
CA ARG A 146 -6.97 8.82 8.83
C ARG A 146 -7.76 8.03 7.81
N CYS A 147 -8.63 8.68 7.02
CA CYS A 147 -9.40 8.09 5.93
C CYS A 147 -8.47 7.36 4.94
N VAL A 148 -7.43 8.03 4.46
CA VAL A 148 -6.49 7.44 3.50
C VAL A 148 -5.74 6.25 4.11
N LEU A 149 -5.18 6.38 5.31
CA LEU A 149 -4.40 5.31 5.94
C LEU A 149 -5.26 4.09 6.30
N GLN A 150 -6.47 4.32 6.79
CA GLN A 150 -7.42 3.24 7.10
C GLN A 150 -7.87 2.51 5.83
N SER A 151 -8.14 3.26 4.76
CA SER A 151 -8.50 2.68 3.46
C SER A 151 -7.36 1.86 2.86
N LEU A 152 -6.11 2.31 2.99
CA LEU A 152 -4.94 1.54 2.60
C LEU A 152 -4.83 0.22 3.39
N ALA A 153 -5.04 0.26 4.69
CA ALA A 153 -5.00 -0.95 5.53
C ALA A 153 -6.07 -1.97 5.11
N VAL A 154 -7.28 -1.51 4.81
CA VAL A 154 -8.38 -2.35 4.27
C VAL A 154 -7.97 -2.94 2.92
N ARG A 155 -7.40 -2.12 2.03
CA ARG A 155 -6.96 -2.57 0.70
C ARG A 155 -5.82 -3.59 0.76
N TYR A 156 -4.90 -3.46 1.73
CA TYR A 156 -3.85 -4.46 1.97
C TYR A 156 -4.43 -5.79 2.45
N ARG A 157 -5.45 -5.76 3.33
CA ARG A 157 -6.19 -6.97 3.75
C ARG A 157 -6.83 -7.66 2.56
N GLU A 158 -7.50 -6.91 1.69
CA GLU A 158 -8.15 -7.44 0.48
C GLU A 158 -7.13 -8.05 -0.47
N GLY A 159 -6.00 -7.36 -0.70
CA GLY A 159 -4.90 -7.86 -1.52
C GLY A 159 -4.30 -9.15 -0.95
N LEU A 160 -4.10 -9.22 0.37
CA LEU A 160 -3.59 -10.43 1.03
C LEU A 160 -4.60 -11.58 0.97
N ALA A 161 -5.90 -11.30 1.09
CA ALA A 161 -6.94 -12.30 0.93
C ALA A 161 -6.96 -12.85 -0.52
N GLY A 162 -6.84 -11.96 -1.53
CA GLY A 162 -6.71 -12.36 -2.92
C GLY A 162 -5.47 -13.22 -3.17
N LEU A 163 -4.33 -12.84 -2.60
CA LEU A 163 -3.10 -13.64 -2.68
C LEU A 163 -3.29 -15.02 -2.06
N ASN A 164 -3.87 -15.10 -0.86
CA ASN A 164 -4.12 -16.36 -0.17
C ASN A 164 -5.05 -17.31 -0.95
N ALA A 165 -6.01 -16.78 -1.69
CA ALA A 165 -6.89 -17.58 -2.55
C ALA A 165 -6.16 -18.27 -3.72
N LEU A 166 -5.01 -17.73 -4.13
CA LEU A 166 -4.20 -18.25 -5.22
C LEU A 166 -3.10 -19.20 -4.77
N LEU A 167 -2.83 -19.27 -3.46
CA LEU A 167 -1.73 -20.04 -2.90
C LEU A 167 -2.22 -21.38 -2.33
N PRO A 168 -1.40 -22.46 -2.39
CA PRO A 168 -1.72 -23.74 -1.78
C PRO A 168 -1.72 -23.70 -0.26
N ARG A 169 -1.07 -22.72 0.35
CA ARG A 169 -1.01 -22.47 1.79
C ARG A 169 -1.09 -20.96 2.04
N PRO A 170 -1.83 -20.52 3.08
CA PRO A 170 -1.98 -19.11 3.39
C PRO A 170 -0.65 -18.49 3.85
N VAL A 171 -0.53 -17.18 3.65
CA VAL A 171 0.56 -16.37 4.17
C VAL A 171 0.49 -16.34 5.69
N GLU A 172 1.62 -16.64 6.32
CA GLU A 172 1.78 -16.69 7.79
C GLU A 172 2.53 -15.47 8.33
N CYS A 173 3.22 -14.75 7.46
CA CYS A 173 4.03 -13.58 7.86
C CYS A 173 4.04 -12.54 6.74
N LEU A 174 3.70 -11.30 7.09
CA LEU A 174 3.80 -10.14 6.19
C LEU A 174 4.99 -9.27 6.62
N HIS A 175 5.93 -9.05 5.71
CA HIS A 175 7.05 -8.14 5.91
C HIS A 175 6.77 -6.80 5.25
N ILE A 176 6.63 -5.74 6.06
CA ILE A 176 6.43 -4.38 5.54
C ILE A 176 7.79 -3.72 5.36
N ILE A 177 8.07 -3.29 4.13
CA ILE A 177 9.33 -2.62 3.73
C ILE A 177 9.03 -1.29 3.04
N GLY A 178 10.07 -0.53 2.73
CA GLY A 178 9.94 0.77 2.10
C GLY A 178 9.68 1.92 3.09
N GLY A 179 9.50 3.12 2.55
CA GLY A 179 9.33 4.34 3.35
C GLY A 179 8.08 4.33 4.24
N GLY A 180 6.99 3.74 3.73
CA GLY A 180 5.72 3.59 4.46
C GLY A 180 5.84 2.68 5.68
N GLY A 181 6.80 1.75 5.70
CA GLY A 181 7.08 0.92 6.87
C GLY A 181 7.50 1.70 8.13
N ARG A 182 7.85 2.98 8.00
CA ARG A 182 8.11 3.89 9.12
C ARG A 182 6.85 4.54 9.67
N ASN A 183 5.73 4.49 8.95
CA ASN A 183 4.45 5.05 9.38
C ASN A 183 3.79 4.12 10.40
N ARG A 184 3.97 4.42 11.69
CA ARG A 184 3.47 3.59 12.78
C ARG A 184 1.94 3.47 12.79
N LEU A 185 1.22 4.54 12.41
CA LEU A 185 -0.24 4.51 12.34
C LEU A 185 -0.71 3.57 11.23
N LEU A 186 -0.12 3.66 10.02
CA LEU A 186 -0.46 2.74 8.92
C LEU A 186 -0.17 1.29 9.29
N ASN A 187 1.00 1.02 9.92
CA ASN A 187 1.35 -0.33 10.33
C ASN A 187 0.36 -0.90 11.35
N ARG A 188 -0.02 -0.11 12.37
CA ARG A 188 -1.03 -0.50 13.36
C ARG A 188 -2.39 -0.77 12.71
N LEU A 189 -2.86 0.13 11.83
CA LEU A 189 -4.11 -0.06 11.10
C LEU A 189 -4.09 -1.30 10.21
N THR A 190 -2.93 -1.59 9.61
CA THR A 190 -2.74 -2.80 8.80
C THR A 190 -2.79 -4.04 9.67
N GLU A 191 -2.13 -4.05 10.82
CA GLU A 191 -2.19 -5.15 11.80
C GLU A 191 -3.63 -5.38 12.27
N GLU A 192 -4.33 -4.34 12.68
CA GLU A 192 -5.74 -4.40 13.10
C GLU A 192 -6.67 -4.93 11.98
N ALA A 193 -6.41 -4.56 10.73
CA ALA A 193 -7.20 -5.01 9.59
C ALA A 193 -6.94 -6.49 9.24
N LEU A 194 -5.75 -6.99 9.50
CA LEU A 194 -5.35 -8.37 9.18
C LEU A 194 -5.78 -9.37 10.28
N GLY A 195 -5.96 -8.95 11.53
CA GLY A 195 -6.40 -9.77 12.68
C GLY A 195 -5.23 -10.29 13.46
#